data_d48a18ed69ebf00eec5816d5b5a2659c
#
_entry.id   d48a18ed69ebf00eec5816d5b5a2659c
#
_cell.length_a   1.000
_cell.length_b   1.000
_cell.length_c   1.000
_cell.angle_alpha   90.00
_cell.angle_beta   90.00
_cell.angle_gamma   90.00
#
_symmetry.space_group_name_H-M   'P 1'
#
loop_
_entity.id
_entity.type
_entity.pdbx_description
1 polymer ?
#
loop_
_entity_poly.entity_id
_entity_poly.type
_entity_poly.pdbx_seq_one_letter_code
_entity_poly.pdbx_strand_id
1 'polypeptide(L)'
;MDTRLNSPPIIIRPAVPQDVPLALEGFRLSMEEFADQMFGAVAGHSTDDVLEHLFTSRLGRFSYRYGVVAEWDGMAVGLLVAYPSNVMSRLDLEMGKLLLSRFGFANLVRLFWSLRAYAGVRERGRGEYYISNLAVSPQFQGRGIGSRLLAYVDEQARWLHLKKCSLLVALHNDRARNLYERAGYSIKRTWKVKLPDGKFDGTHRMVKPLNTDHS
;
A
#
# COMPACT_ATOMS: atom_id res chain seq x y z
N MET A 1 10.61 35.57 8.66
CA MET A 1 11.10 34.57 9.64
C MET A 1 10.83 33.21 9.05
N ASP A 2 11.86 32.50 8.64
CA ASP A 2 11.74 31.24 7.90
C ASP A 2 11.42 30.10 8.90
N THR A 3 10.15 29.73 8.99
CA THR A 3 9.63 28.67 9.89
C THR A 3 10.07 27.26 9.50
N ARG A 4 10.92 27.10 8.49
CA ARG A 4 11.42 25.80 8.00
C ARG A 4 12.64 25.28 8.77
N LEU A 5 13.28 26.11 9.60
CA LEU A 5 14.52 25.75 10.29
C LEU A 5 14.32 24.93 11.59
N ASN A 6 13.08 24.67 12.02
CA ASN A 6 12.80 23.98 13.29
C ASN A 6 11.81 22.80 13.17
N SER A 7 11.59 22.25 11.97
CA SER A 7 10.74 21.06 11.86
C SER A 7 11.51 19.80 12.31
N PRO A 8 10.94 18.94 13.18
CA PRO A 8 11.58 17.70 13.58
C PRO A 8 11.96 16.85 12.35
N PRO A 9 13.07 16.10 12.40
CA PRO A 9 13.45 15.24 11.31
C PRO A 9 12.43 14.11 11.11
N ILE A 10 12.18 13.75 9.86
CA ILE A 10 11.37 12.56 9.52
C ILE A 10 12.30 11.34 9.57
N ILE A 11 12.06 10.45 10.52
CA ILE A 11 12.80 9.21 10.70
C ILE A 11 12.00 8.06 10.04
N ILE A 12 12.65 7.25 9.22
CA ILE A 12 12.05 6.04 8.65
C ILE A 12 12.63 4.82 9.37
N ARG A 13 11.77 4.00 9.94
CA ARG A 13 12.16 2.74 10.58
C ARG A 13 11.33 1.56 10.07
N PRO A 14 11.81 0.32 10.19
CA PRO A 14 11.00 -0.86 9.97
C PRO A 14 9.74 -0.84 10.84
N ALA A 15 8.62 -1.31 10.27
CA ALA A 15 7.40 -1.51 11.03
C ALA A 15 7.55 -2.71 11.98
N VAL A 16 6.85 -2.64 13.10
CA VAL A 16 6.76 -3.71 14.10
C VAL A 16 5.28 -4.07 14.35
N PRO A 17 4.97 -5.26 14.92
CA PRO A 17 3.57 -5.63 15.18
C PRO A 17 2.80 -4.62 16.03
N GLN A 18 3.48 -3.87 16.90
CA GLN A 18 2.89 -2.84 17.76
C GLN A 18 2.38 -1.60 17.01
N ASP A 19 2.79 -1.42 15.73
CA ASP A 19 2.30 -0.33 14.89
C ASP A 19 0.87 -0.57 14.33
N VAL A 20 0.14 -1.57 14.85
CA VAL A 20 -1.25 -1.89 14.44
C VAL A 20 -2.15 -0.67 14.35
N PRO A 21 -2.22 0.25 15.34
CA PRO A 21 -3.12 1.40 15.24
C PRO A 21 -2.84 2.27 14.01
N LEU A 22 -1.56 2.56 13.73
CA LEU A 22 -1.15 3.29 12.54
C LEU A 22 -1.40 2.48 11.26
N ALA A 23 -1.19 1.16 11.31
CA ALA A 23 -1.39 0.30 10.14
C ALA A 23 -2.85 0.23 9.73
N LEU A 24 -3.78 0.09 10.67
CA LEU A 24 -5.23 0.10 10.41
C LEU A 24 -5.66 1.45 9.82
N GLU A 25 -5.25 2.57 10.42
CA GLU A 25 -5.49 3.90 9.87
C GLU A 25 -4.92 4.01 8.45
N GLY A 26 -3.67 3.57 8.25
CA GLY A 26 -2.97 3.64 6.98
C GLY A 26 -3.62 2.80 5.87
N PHE A 27 -4.07 1.58 6.18
CA PHE A 27 -4.81 0.74 5.24
C PHE A 27 -6.18 1.35 4.90
N ARG A 28 -6.92 1.87 5.88
CA ARG A 28 -8.19 2.56 5.64
C ARG A 28 -8.00 3.78 4.73
N LEU A 29 -6.97 4.60 4.97
CA LEU A 29 -6.68 5.78 4.16
C LEU A 29 -6.20 5.45 2.75
N SER A 30 -5.43 4.37 2.56
CA SER A 30 -4.85 4.02 1.26
C SER A 30 -5.75 3.14 0.39
N MET A 31 -6.63 2.35 1.01
CA MET A 31 -7.53 1.43 0.33
C MET A 31 -8.98 1.97 0.27
N GLU A 32 -9.32 2.90 1.15
CA GLU A 32 -10.66 3.52 1.22
C GLU A 32 -11.76 2.44 1.29
N GLU A 33 -12.83 2.56 0.50
CA GLU A 33 -13.91 1.57 0.45
C GLU A 33 -13.46 0.18 -0.04
N PHE A 34 -12.33 0.09 -0.75
CA PHE A 34 -11.80 -1.18 -1.24
C PHE A 34 -11.41 -2.12 -0.10
N ALA A 35 -10.97 -1.60 1.07
CA ALA A 35 -10.70 -2.42 2.25
C ALA A 35 -11.95 -3.20 2.69
N ASP A 36 -13.09 -2.53 2.77
CA ASP A 36 -14.36 -3.17 3.16
C ASP A 36 -14.92 -4.07 2.05
N GLN A 37 -14.76 -3.71 0.79
CA GLN A 37 -15.12 -4.57 -0.34
C GLN A 37 -14.30 -5.87 -0.33
N MET A 38 -13.02 -5.78 0.01
CA MET A 38 -12.10 -6.93 0.06
C MET A 38 -12.36 -7.78 1.31
N PHE A 39 -12.37 -7.20 2.49
CA PHE A 39 -12.32 -7.94 3.76
C PHE A 39 -13.65 -7.97 4.50
N GLY A 40 -14.59 -7.09 4.22
CA GLY A 40 -15.93 -7.09 4.83
C GLY A 40 -16.78 -8.31 4.48
N ALA A 41 -16.36 -9.09 3.46
CA ALA A 41 -16.98 -10.38 3.13
C ALA A 41 -16.64 -11.50 4.12
N VAL A 42 -15.69 -11.30 5.05
CA VAL A 42 -15.29 -12.30 6.06
C VAL A 42 -16.33 -12.32 7.18
N ALA A 43 -17.27 -13.28 7.12
CA ALA A 43 -18.37 -13.35 8.07
C ALA A 43 -17.89 -13.54 9.51
N GLY A 44 -18.49 -12.79 10.44
CA GLY A 44 -18.18 -12.85 11.87
C GLY A 44 -16.95 -12.05 12.29
N HIS A 45 -16.33 -11.30 11.37
CA HIS A 45 -15.16 -10.47 11.64
C HIS A 45 -15.29 -9.09 10.98
N SER A 46 -14.77 -8.07 11.63
CA SER A 46 -14.64 -6.75 11.02
C SER A 46 -13.49 -6.71 10.02
N THR A 47 -13.51 -5.74 9.11
CA THR A 47 -12.37 -5.48 8.22
C THR A 47 -11.08 -5.23 9.02
N ASP A 48 -11.18 -4.54 10.15
CA ASP A 48 -10.03 -4.23 11.01
C ASP A 48 -9.46 -5.47 11.67
N ASP A 49 -10.30 -6.43 12.13
CA ASP A 49 -9.82 -7.71 12.67
C ASP A 49 -9.02 -8.50 11.65
N VAL A 50 -9.46 -8.48 10.39
CA VAL A 50 -8.74 -9.15 9.29
C VAL A 50 -7.42 -8.43 8.98
N LEU A 51 -7.43 -7.11 8.86
CA LEU A 51 -6.25 -6.31 8.59
C LEU A 51 -5.21 -6.41 9.72
N GLU A 52 -5.65 -6.36 10.98
CA GLU A 52 -4.77 -6.55 12.15
C GLU A 52 -4.09 -7.92 12.11
N HIS A 53 -4.87 -8.98 11.86
CA HIS A 53 -4.31 -10.33 11.73
C HIS A 53 -3.29 -10.43 10.59
N LEU A 54 -3.57 -9.83 9.44
CA LEU A 54 -2.65 -9.83 8.31
C LEU A 54 -1.39 -9.00 8.59
N PHE A 55 -1.53 -7.83 9.23
CA PHE A 55 -0.40 -6.96 9.53
C PHE A 55 0.53 -7.57 10.57
N THR A 56 0.00 -8.12 11.66
CA THR A 56 0.80 -8.72 12.73
C THR A 56 1.43 -10.06 12.34
N SER A 57 0.95 -10.67 11.25
CA SER A 57 1.56 -11.89 10.71
C SER A 57 2.92 -11.61 10.08
N ARG A 58 3.81 -12.62 10.11
CA ARG A 58 5.09 -12.59 9.38
C ARG A 58 4.96 -12.93 7.90
N LEU A 59 3.77 -13.33 7.45
CA LEU A 59 3.47 -13.84 6.11
C LEU A 59 2.46 -12.93 5.39
N GLY A 60 2.51 -12.93 4.05
CA GLY A 60 1.55 -12.23 3.21
C GLY A 60 1.88 -10.76 2.95
N ARG A 61 1.12 -10.18 2.04
CA ARG A 61 1.40 -8.87 1.45
C ARG A 61 1.13 -7.66 2.35
N PHE A 62 0.37 -7.83 3.43
CA PHE A 62 0.07 -6.80 4.41
C PHE A 62 0.94 -6.88 5.66
N SER A 63 1.87 -7.85 5.72
CA SER A 63 2.74 -8.09 6.86
C SER A 63 3.59 -6.86 7.20
N TYR A 64 3.75 -6.57 8.50
CA TYR A 64 4.69 -5.56 9.02
C TYR A 64 6.12 -5.73 8.49
N ARG A 65 6.52 -6.96 8.09
CA ARG A 65 7.86 -7.24 7.54
C ARG A 65 8.17 -6.50 6.24
N TYR A 66 7.15 -6.10 5.50
CA TYR A 66 7.25 -5.29 4.27
C TYR A 66 6.88 -3.84 4.52
N GLY A 67 6.62 -3.49 5.78
CA GLY A 67 6.24 -2.18 6.23
C GLY A 67 7.43 -1.36 6.73
N VAL A 68 7.37 -0.05 6.50
CA VAL A 68 8.15 0.95 7.21
C VAL A 68 7.23 2.03 7.74
N VAL A 69 7.64 2.62 8.85
CA VAL A 69 6.92 3.70 9.55
C VAL A 69 7.75 4.97 9.44
N ALA A 70 7.08 6.07 9.11
CA ALA A 70 7.63 7.41 9.25
C ALA A 70 7.28 7.95 10.63
N GLU A 71 8.30 8.36 11.38
CA GLU A 71 8.15 9.05 12.66
C GLU A 71 8.41 10.54 12.50
N TRP A 72 7.60 11.32 13.21
CA TRP A 72 7.71 12.76 13.35
C TRP A 72 7.62 13.09 14.84
N ASP A 73 8.68 13.67 15.39
CA ASP A 73 8.76 14.01 16.82
C ASP A 73 8.44 12.81 17.74
N GLY A 74 9.01 11.64 17.43
CA GLY A 74 8.79 10.39 18.18
C GLY A 74 7.42 9.73 18.00
N MET A 75 6.52 10.31 17.20
CA MET A 75 5.21 9.74 16.88
C MET A 75 5.23 9.03 15.54
N ALA A 76 4.65 7.84 15.48
CA ALA A 76 4.43 7.10 14.24
C ALA A 76 3.26 7.75 13.46
N VAL A 77 3.54 8.34 12.28
CA VAL A 77 2.60 9.21 11.56
C VAL A 77 2.40 8.85 10.09
N GLY A 78 3.17 7.89 9.57
CA GLY A 78 3.05 7.44 8.20
C GLY A 78 3.42 5.99 8.05
N LEU A 79 2.69 5.28 7.18
CA LEU A 79 2.92 3.88 6.84
C LEU A 79 3.21 3.75 5.35
N LEU A 80 4.20 2.94 5.03
CA LEU A 80 4.48 2.44 3.69
C LEU A 80 4.59 0.93 3.75
N VAL A 81 3.89 0.22 2.86
CA VAL A 81 4.09 -1.21 2.58
C VAL A 81 4.52 -1.36 1.14
N ALA A 82 5.72 -1.91 0.92
CA ALA A 82 6.28 -2.05 -0.41
C ALA A 82 7.23 -3.26 -0.50
N TYR A 83 7.32 -3.85 -1.68
CA TYR A 83 8.14 -5.05 -1.93
C TYR A 83 8.45 -5.22 -3.43
N PRO A 84 9.50 -5.99 -3.78
CA PRO A 84 9.79 -6.35 -5.16
C PRO A 84 8.63 -7.15 -5.79
N SER A 85 8.30 -6.86 -7.06
CA SER A 85 7.17 -7.49 -7.76
C SER A 85 7.32 -9.01 -7.96
N ASN A 86 8.56 -9.53 -7.91
CA ASN A 86 8.83 -10.97 -8.06
C ASN A 86 8.38 -11.82 -6.86
N VAL A 87 8.26 -11.23 -5.66
CA VAL A 87 7.77 -11.96 -4.46
C VAL A 87 6.25 -11.95 -4.33
N MET A 88 5.55 -11.15 -5.11
CA MET A 88 4.12 -10.85 -4.95
C MET A 88 3.23 -12.10 -5.01
N SER A 89 3.49 -13.03 -5.96
CA SER A 89 2.73 -14.29 -6.04
C SER A 89 2.90 -15.16 -4.80
N ARG A 90 4.09 -15.16 -4.20
CA ARG A 90 4.33 -15.87 -2.94
C ARG A 90 3.55 -15.20 -1.81
N LEU A 91 3.58 -13.87 -1.73
CA LEU A 91 2.86 -13.13 -0.70
C LEU A 91 1.35 -13.30 -0.80
N ASP A 92 0.80 -13.37 -2.02
CA ASP A 92 -0.62 -13.64 -2.25
C ASP A 92 -1.00 -15.07 -1.78
N LEU A 93 -0.15 -16.07 -2.06
CA LEU A 93 -0.36 -17.43 -1.58
C LEU A 93 -0.27 -17.53 -0.06
N GLU A 94 0.70 -16.87 0.55
CA GLU A 94 0.86 -16.79 2.01
C GLU A 94 -0.37 -16.14 2.65
N MET A 95 -0.86 -15.03 2.09
CA MET A 95 -2.09 -14.37 2.54
C MET A 95 -3.31 -15.30 2.43
N GLY A 96 -3.46 -16.01 1.32
CA GLY A 96 -4.53 -16.99 1.15
C GLY A 96 -4.49 -18.10 2.20
N LYS A 97 -3.30 -18.62 2.54
CA LYS A 97 -3.12 -19.62 3.61
C LYS A 97 -3.49 -19.06 4.98
N LEU A 98 -3.09 -17.82 5.29
CA LEU A 98 -3.45 -17.15 6.54
C LEU A 98 -4.96 -16.98 6.67
N LEU A 99 -5.61 -16.49 5.61
CA LEU A 99 -7.06 -16.31 5.60
C LEU A 99 -7.79 -17.64 5.73
N LEU A 100 -7.34 -18.69 5.04
CA LEU A 100 -7.89 -20.04 5.16
C LEU A 100 -7.77 -20.60 6.58
N SER A 101 -6.58 -20.49 7.17
CA SER A 101 -6.31 -21.07 8.51
C SER A 101 -7.06 -20.35 9.62
N ARG A 102 -7.24 -19.03 9.52
CA ARG A 102 -7.85 -18.20 10.56
C ARG A 102 -9.36 -18.07 10.40
N PHE A 103 -9.85 -17.97 9.16
CA PHE A 103 -11.25 -17.62 8.86
C PHE A 103 -12.02 -18.72 8.13
N GLY A 104 -11.34 -19.79 7.71
CA GLY A 104 -11.94 -20.96 7.09
C GLY A 104 -12.24 -20.82 5.59
N PHE A 105 -12.54 -21.97 4.96
CA PHE A 105 -12.71 -22.06 3.50
C PHE A 105 -13.90 -21.24 2.97
N ALA A 106 -15.02 -21.23 3.67
CA ALA A 106 -16.20 -20.49 3.24
C ALA A 106 -15.94 -18.98 3.09
N ASN A 107 -15.18 -18.41 4.02
CA ASN A 107 -14.80 -17.00 3.97
C ASN A 107 -13.79 -16.71 2.86
N LEU A 108 -12.86 -17.62 2.58
CA LEU A 108 -11.95 -17.51 1.45
C LEU A 108 -12.72 -17.51 0.12
N VAL A 109 -13.74 -18.35 -0.03
CA VAL A 109 -14.60 -18.35 -1.23
C VAL A 109 -15.37 -17.03 -1.36
N ARG A 110 -15.94 -16.52 -0.27
CA ARG A 110 -16.64 -15.21 -0.28
C ARG A 110 -15.70 -14.10 -0.70
N LEU A 111 -14.48 -14.06 -0.17
CA LEU A 111 -13.44 -13.10 -0.56
C LEU A 111 -13.12 -13.20 -2.06
N PHE A 112 -12.95 -14.41 -2.59
CA PHE A 112 -12.71 -14.61 -4.02
C PHE A 112 -13.85 -14.03 -4.88
N TRP A 113 -15.11 -14.27 -4.47
CA TRP A 113 -16.25 -13.73 -5.19
C TRP A 113 -16.37 -12.19 -5.09
N SER A 114 -16.02 -11.58 -3.95
CA SER A 114 -16.02 -10.12 -3.80
C SER A 114 -14.99 -9.44 -4.71
N LEU A 115 -13.85 -10.08 -4.92
CA LEU A 115 -12.75 -9.54 -5.73
C LEU A 115 -12.87 -9.83 -7.24
N ARG A 116 -13.87 -10.62 -7.68
CA ARG A 116 -13.97 -11.02 -9.09
C ARG A 116 -14.07 -9.84 -10.07
N ALA A 117 -14.65 -8.71 -9.64
CA ALA A 117 -14.75 -7.50 -10.45
C ALA A 117 -13.37 -6.92 -10.79
N TYR A 118 -12.38 -7.12 -9.93
CA TYR A 118 -11.01 -6.63 -10.09
C TYR A 118 -10.06 -7.63 -10.77
N ALA A 119 -10.56 -8.80 -11.21
CA ALA A 119 -9.73 -9.87 -11.79
C ALA A 119 -8.91 -9.43 -13.04
N GLY A 120 -9.35 -8.38 -13.73
CA GLY A 120 -8.65 -7.80 -14.89
C GLY A 120 -7.58 -6.77 -14.53
N VAL A 121 -7.50 -6.34 -13.28
CA VAL A 121 -6.55 -5.31 -12.82
C VAL A 121 -5.17 -5.94 -12.63
N ARG A 122 -4.20 -5.43 -13.36
CA ARG A 122 -2.81 -5.89 -13.26
C ARG A 122 -1.99 -4.90 -12.44
N GLU A 123 -1.74 -5.24 -11.20
CA GLU A 123 -1.02 -4.39 -10.24
C GLU A 123 0.46 -4.21 -10.61
N ARG A 124 1.11 -5.23 -11.16
CA ARG A 124 2.56 -5.30 -11.29
C ARG A 124 3.05 -5.51 -12.71
N GLY A 125 4.27 -5.02 -12.97
CA GLY A 125 5.13 -5.43 -14.06
C GLY A 125 6.35 -6.22 -13.56
N ARG A 126 7.18 -6.70 -14.48
CA ARG A 126 8.43 -7.40 -14.13
C ARG A 126 9.51 -6.41 -13.72
N GLY A 127 10.30 -6.75 -12.70
CA GLY A 127 11.46 -5.97 -12.28
C GLY A 127 11.11 -4.62 -11.66
N GLU A 128 9.99 -4.54 -10.95
CA GLU A 128 9.50 -3.32 -10.29
C GLU A 128 9.54 -3.47 -8.77
N TYR A 129 9.78 -2.37 -8.07
CA TYR A 129 9.48 -2.24 -6.65
C TYR A 129 8.06 -1.70 -6.53
N TYR A 130 7.17 -2.51 -5.97
CA TYR A 130 5.74 -2.21 -5.92
C TYR A 130 5.36 -1.63 -4.57
N ILE A 131 4.71 -0.47 -4.60
CA ILE A 131 4.08 0.15 -3.43
C ILE A 131 2.66 -0.40 -3.31
N SER A 132 2.42 -1.19 -2.27
CA SER A 132 1.09 -1.74 -1.95
C SER A 132 0.22 -0.70 -1.25
N ASN A 133 0.76 -0.05 -0.23
CA ASN A 133 0.05 0.94 0.56
C ASN A 133 1.00 2.09 0.94
N LEU A 134 0.51 3.31 0.88
CA LEU A 134 1.18 4.50 1.41
C LEU A 134 0.13 5.42 2.00
N ALA A 135 0.28 5.73 3.28
CA ALA A 135 -0.59 6.66 3.97
C ALA A 135 0.19 7.53 4.97
N VAL A 136 -0.34 8.71 5.21
CA VAL A 136 0.14 9.63 6.26
C VAL A 136 -1.08 10.09 7.03
N SER A 137 -1.04 10.02 8.35
CA SER A 137 -2.13 10.46 9.24
C SER A 137 -2.55 11.89 8.90
N PRO A 138 -3.86 12.19 8.80
CA PRO A 138 -4.39 13.43 8.24
C PRO A 138 -3.78 14.69 8.83
N GLN A 139 -3.57 14.74 10.15
CA GLN A 139 -3.00 15.88 10.87
C GLN A 139 -1.52 16.16 10.54
N PHE A 140 -0.82 15.20 9.93
CA PHE A 140 0.60 15.31 9.56
C PHE A 140 0.82 15.45 8.06
N GLN A 141 -0.25 15.48 7.27
CA GLN A 141 -0.17 15.67 5.82
C GLN A 141 0.32 17.08 5.47
N GLY A 142 0.91 17.23 4.26
CA GLY A 142 1.47 18.52 3.82
C GLY A 142 2.87 18.84 4.39
N ARG A 143 3.43 17.99 5.24
CA ARG A 143 4.74 18.17 5.90
C ARG A 143 5.91 17.45 5.19
N GLY A 144 5.70 16.94 3.98
CA GLY A 144 6.75 16.25 3.21
C GLY A 144 6.93 14.76 3.55
N ILE A 145 6.17 14.20 4.52
CA ILE A 145 6.30 12.81 4.99
C ILE A 145 6.08 11.81 3.86
N GLY A 146 5.02 11.99 3.05
CA GLY A 146 4.76 11.12 1.90
C GLY A 146 5.89 11.15 0.86
N SER A 147 6.48 12.33 0.61
CA SER A 147 7.64 12.45 -0.29
C SER A 147 8.87 11.73 0.28
N ARG A 148 9.09 11.78 1.60
CA ARG A 148 10.20 11.08 2.25
C ARG A 148 10.02 9.55 2.19
N LEU A 149 8.78 9.06 2.36
CA LEU A 149 8.46 7.64 2.16
C LEU A 149 8.71 7.19 0.71
N LEU A 150 8.34 8.01 -0.28
CA LEU A 150 8.61 7.72 -1.69
C LEU A 150 10.12 7.74 -2.02
N ALA A 151 10.88 8.67 -1.42
CA ALA A 151 12.34 8.68 -1.55
C ALA A 151 12.97 7.38 -1.01
N TYR A 152 12.48 6.88 0.14
CA TYR A 152 12.89 5.59 0.68
C TYR A 152 12.61 4.43 -0.29
N VAL A 153 11.44 4.44 -0.98
CA VAL A 153 11.12 3.44 -2.03
C VAL A 153 12.17 3.46 -3.15
N ASP A 154 12.56 4.65 -3.61
CA ASP A 154 13.56 4.80 -4.66
C ASP A 154 14.93 4.27 -4.23
N GLU A 155 15.34 4.53 -2.99
CA GLU A 155 16.58 4.04 -2.38
C GLU A 155 16.58 2.50 -2.33
N GLN A 156 15.48 1.89 -1.84
CA GLN A 156 15.34 0.43 -1.77
C GLN A 156 15.33 -0.22 -3.15
N ALA A 157 14.64 0.37 -4.10
CA ALA A 157 14.59 -0.15 -5.46
C ALA A 157 15.97 -0.13 -6.14
N ARG A 158 16.76 0.96 -5.96
CA ARG A 158 18.14 1.05 -6.46
C ARG A 158 19.04 0.02 -5.78
N TRP A 159 18.94 -0.13 -4.46
CA TRP A 159 19.72 -1.13 -3.72
C TRP A 159 19.47 -2.56 -4.22
N LEU A 160 18.21 -2.85 -4.63
CA LEU A 160 17.81 -4.13 -5.22
C LEU A 160 18.06 -4.21 -6.75
N HIS A 161 18.73 -3.23 -7.35
CA HIS A 161 18.99 -3.13 -8.78
C HIS A 161 17.70 -3.19 -9.64
N LEU A 162 16.58 -2.71 -9.11
CA LEU A 162 15.32 -2.59 -9.82
C LEU A 162 15.28 -1.27 -10.61
N LYS A 163 14.71 -1.32 -11.81
CA LYS A 163 14.73 -0.19 -12.73
C LYS A 163 13.48 0.70 -12.65
N LYS A 164 12.49 0.28 -11.86
CA LYS A 164 11.18 0.95 -11.82
C LYS A 164 10.55 0.79 -10.44
N CYS A 165 9.79 1.83 -10.04
CA CYS A 165 8.82 1.73 -8.97
C CYS A 165 7.41 1.80 -9.56
N SER A 166 6.43 1.13 -8.95
CA SER A 166 5.04 1.13 -9.44
C SER A 166 4.04 1.08 -8.28
N LEU A 167 2.83 1.52 -8.57
CA LEU A 167 1.71 1.52 -7.64
C LEU A 167 0.37 1.51 -8.38
N LEU A 168 -0.70 1.26 -7.63
CA LEU A 168 -2.07 1.58 -8.03
C LEU A 168 -2.60 2.75 -7.20
N VAL A 169 -3.39 3.62 -7.83
CA VAL A 169 -4.10 4.71 -7.15
C VAL A 169 -5.53 4.79 -7.67
N ALA A 170 -6.51 4.97 -6.78
CA ALA A 170 -7.92 5.10 -7.15
C ALA A 170 -8.13 6.32 -8.09
N LEU A 171 -9.07 6.20 -9.03
CA LEU A 171 -9.33 7.26 -10.03
C LEU A 171 -9.72 8.59 -9.38
N HIS A 172 -10.42 8.54 -8.26
CA HIS A 172 -10.92 9.71 -7.54
C HIS A 172 -9.92 10.28 -6.52
N ASN A 173 -8.78 9.60 -6.29
CA ASN A 173 -7.77 10.05 -5.32
C ASN A 173 -6.76 11.01 -5.98
N ASP A 174 -7.25 12.19 -6.39
CA ASP A 174 -6.43 13.24 -7.01
C ASP A 174 -5.26 13.68 -6.14
N ARG A 175 -5.46 13.69 -4.82
CA ARG A 175 -4.43 14.09 -3.87
C ARG A 175 -3.23 13.15 -3.92
N ALA A 176 -3.46 11.85 -3.85
CA ALA A 176 -2.40 10.84 -3.93
C ALA A 176 -1.76 10.87 -5.34
N ARG A 177 -2.58 10.95 -6.40
CA ARG A 177 -2.07 11.07 -7.78
C ARG A 177 -1.12 12.24 -7.92
N ASN A 178 -1.49 13.42 -7.46
CA ASN A 178 -0.64 14.62 -7.52
C ASN A 178 0.67 14.45 -6.73
N LEU A 179 0.66 13.73 -5.58
CA LEU A 179 1.87 13.39 -4.85
C LEU A 179 2.80 12.51 -5.69
N TYR A 180 2.25 11.47 -6.32
CA TYR A 180 3.02 10.53 -7.14
C TYR A 180 3.56 11.20 -8.41
N GLU A 181 2.79 12.04 -9.08
CA GLU A 181 3.24 12.80 -10.25
C GLU A 181 4.43 13.72 -9.91
N ARG A 182 4.36 14.45 -8.80
CA ARG A 182 5.50 15.26 -8.30
C ARG A 182 6.72 14.42 -7.94
N ALA A 183 6.52 13.16 -7.55
CA ALA A 183 7.60 12.22 -7.26
C ALA A 183 8.16 11.53 -8.53
N GLY A 184 7.64 11.85 -9.72
CA GLY A 184 8.12 11.33 -11.00
C GLY A 184 7.39 10.08 -11.52
N TYR A 185 6.26 9.72 -10.92
CA TYR A 185 5.40 8.66 -11.44
C TYR A 185 4.53 9.20 -12.57
N SER A 186 4.24 8.35 -13.56
CA SER A 186 3.32 8.65 -14.66
C SER A 186 2.30 7.52 -14.85
N ILE A 187 1.08 7.87 -15.24
CA ILE A 187 0.02 6.90 -15.54
C ILE A 187 0.44 6.08 -16.76
N LYS A 188 0.45 4.76 -16.60
CA LYS A 188 0.72 3.80 -17.69
C LYS A 188 -0.51 3.04 -18.14
N ARG A 189 -1.48 2.87 -17.25
CA ARG A 189 -2.74 2.21 -17.56
C ARG A 189 -3.83 2.66 -16.60
N THR A 190 -5.06 2.63 -17.11
CA THR A 190 -6.27 2.92 -16.33
C THR A 190 -7.24 1.75 -16.51
N TRP A 191 -7.82 1.28 -15.42
CA TRP A 191 -8.94 0.36 -15.43
C TRP A 191 -10.16 1.02 -14.83
N LYS A 192 -11.31 0.79 -15.45
CA LYS A 192 -12.62 1.09 -14.88
C LYS A 192 -13.30 -0.24 -14.59
N VAL A 193 -13.80 -0.39 -13.38
CA VAL A 193 -14.43 -1.60 -12.87
C VAL A 193 -15.90 -1.27 -12.59
N LYS A 194 -16.81 -2.07 -13.10
CA LYS A 194 -18.23 -1.96 -12.76
C LYS A 194 -18.50 -2.84 -11.55
N LEU A 195 -18.93 -2.24 -10.46
CA LEU A 195 -19.28 -2.92 -9.22
C LEU A 195 -20.65 -3.60 -9.32
N PRO A 196 -20.95 -4.59 -8.44
CA PRO A 196 -22.23 -5.28 -8.43
C PRO A 196 -23.44 -4.36 -8.18
N ASP A 197 -23.27 -3.25 -7.47
CA ASP A 197 -24.29 -2.22 -7.23
C ASP A 197 -24.50 -1.28 -8.42
N GLY A 198 -23.80 -1.52 -9.55
CA GLY A 198 -23.88 -0.72 -10.77
C GLY A 198 -23.00 0.52 -10.78
N LYS A 199 -22.36 0.87 -9.68
CA LYS A 199 -21.40 1.98 -9.63
C LYS A 199 -20.13 1.62 -10.40
N PHE A 200 -19.40 2.64 -10.81
CA PHE A 200 -18.07 2.49 -11.40
C PHE A 200 -17.02 2.87 -10.39
N ASP A 201 -16.06 1.99 -10.24
CA ASP A 201 -14.78 2.25 -9.57
C ASP A 201 -13.66 2.15 -10.59
N GLY A 202 -12.43 2.36 -10.17
CA GLY A 202 -11.30 2.17 -11.06
C GLY A 202 -9.99 2.66 -10.45
N THR A 203 -8.94 2.36 -11.19
CA THR A 203 -7.60 2.62 -10.71
C THR A 203 -6.65 2.98 -11.85
N HIS A 204 -5.71 3.87 -11.56
CA HIS A 204 -4.55 4.13 -12.39
C HIS A 204 -3.37 3.29 -11.90
N ARG A 205 -2.70 2.61 -12.84
CA ARG A 205 -1.36 2.10 -12.58
C ARG A 205 -0.36 3.18 -12.96
N MET A 206 0.42 3.60 -11.96
CA MET A 206 1.47 4.58 -12.15
C MET A 206 2.84 3.92 -12.02
N VAL A 207 3.79 4.39 -12.82
CA VAL A 207 5.16 3.84 -12.85
C VAL A 207 6.16 5.00 -12.91
N LYS A 208 7.21 4.88 -12.12
CA LYS A 208 8.38 5.74 -12.13
C LYS A 208 9.57 4.94 -12.63
N PRO A 209 10.24 5.33 -13.76
CA PRO A 209 11.54 4.80 -14.12
C PRO A 209 12.58 5.34 -13.13
N LEU A 210 13.52 4.50 -12.74
CA LEU A 210 14.69 4.91 -11.97
C LEU A 210 15.89 4.98 -12.93
N ASN A 211 16.55 6.11 -12.98
CA ASN A 211 17.81 6.21 -13.69
C ASN A 211 18.82 5.30 -12.98
N THR A 212 19.29 4.33 -13.69
CA THR A 212 20.47 3.56 -13.29
C THR A 212 21.67 4.34 -13.82
N ASP A 213 22.07 5.40 -13.13
CA ASP A 213 23.37 6.00 -13.37
C ASP A 213 24.39 4.98 -12.92
N HIS A 214 25.00 4.34 -13.88
CA HIS A 214 26.21 3.55 -13.66
C HIS A 214 27.33 4.55 -13.38
N SER A 215 27.65 4.72 -12.11
CA SER A 215 28.96 5.24 -11.68
C SER A 215 29.89 4.07 -11.51
#